data_89a0c3a0ff2bc6a292a9920155a65149
#
_entry.id   89a0c3a0ff2bc6a292a9920155a65149
#
_cell.length_a   1.000
_cell.length_b   1.000
_cell.length_c   1.000
_cell.angle_alpha   90.00
_cell.angle_beta   90.00
_cell.angle_gamma   90.00
#
_symmetry.space_group_name_H-M   'P 1'
#
loop_
_entity.id
_entity.type
_entity.pdbx_description
1 polymer ?
#
loop_
_entity_poly.entity_id
_entity_poly.type
_entity_poly.pdbx_seq_one_letter_code
_entity_poly.pdbx_strand_id
1 'polypeptide(L)'
;MLHLLEFEEYKGKLNNLKPTLTDLRDALRLDDAKNEIEKLEAESASEGYWNDLARSQAAQKRLRTLQHKVEGYQKLETSWEDLYTICEMALEEDDESMLPELREGFEKFSAELEATRLSTLLTGEYDANNAILTFHAGAGGTEAQDWTQMLYRMYTMW
;
A
#
# COMPACT_ATOMS: atom_id res chain seq x y z
N MET A 1 -23.07 9.15 -24.67
CA MET A 1 -23.55 7.76 -24.46
C MET A 1 -22.41 6.74 -24.26
N LEU A 2 -21.33 6.77 -25.04
CA LEU A 2 -20.16 5.89 -24.82
C LEU A 2 -19.42 6.23 -23.51
N HIS A 3 -19.30 7.50 -23.17
CA HIS A 3 -18.60 7.98 -21.97
C HIS A 3 -19.30 7.60 -20.66
N LEU A 4 -20.63 7.62 -20.64
CA LEU A 4 -21.42 7.18 -19.49
C LEU A 4 -21.16 5.70 -19.15
N LEU A 5 -21.01 4.85 -20.19
CA LEU A 5 -20.65 3.44 -20.00
C LEU A 5 -19.26 3.26 -19.36
N GLU A 6 -18.29 4.12 -19.71
CA GLU A 6 -16.97 4.07 -19.12
C GLU A 6 -17.00 4.47 -17.63
N PHE A 7 -17.74 5.53 -17.26
CA PHE A 7 -17.91 5.89 -15.85
C PHE A 7 -18.60 4.79 -15.04
N GLU A 8 -19.64 4.16 -15.59
CA GLU A 8 -20.28 3.00 -14.97
C GLU A 8 -19.31 1.82 -14.82
N GLU A 9 -18.45 1.58 -15.79
CA GLU A 9 -17.42 0.54 -15.72
C GLU A 9 -16.41 0.82 -14.61
N TYR A 10 -15.90 2.07 -14.51
CA TYR A 10 -14.97 2.45 -13.42
C TYR A 10 -15.65 2.41 -12.07
N LYS A 11 -16.88 2.86 -11.95
CA LYS A 11 -17.68 2.75 -10.72
C LYS A 11 -17.83 1.28 -10.30
N GLY A 12 -18.08 0.39 -11.25
CA GLY A 12 -18.12 -1.06 -11.01
C GLY A 12 -16.77 -1.62 -10.53
N LYS A 13 -15.66 -1.21 -11.18
CA LYS A 13 -14.30 -1.60 -10.77
C LYS A 13 -13.98 -1.12 -9.36
N LEU A 14 -14.30 0.13 -9.02
CA LEU A 14 -14.11 0.70 -7.67
C LEU A 14 -14.92 -0.06 -6.61
N ASN A 15 -16.18 -0.39 -6.91
CA ASN A 15 -17.02 -1.19 -6.01
C ASN A 15 -16.43 -2.60 -5.79
N ASN A 16 -15.85 -3.22 -6.81
CA ASN A 16 -15.19 -4.52 -6.68
C ASN A 16 -13.90 -4.47 -5.85
N LEU A 17 -13.24 -3.31 -5.76
CA LEU A 17 -12.04 -3.11 -4.94
C LEU A 17 -12.35 -2.73 -3.48
N LYS A 18 -13.58 -2.33 -3.16
CA LYS A 18 -13.98 -1.95 -1.81
C LYS A 18 -13.78 -3.07 -0.77
N PRO A 19 -14.15 -4.32 -1.03
CA PRO A 19 -13.84 -5.43 -0.13
C PRO A 19 -12.34 -5.57 0.14
N THR A 20 -11.51 -5.41 -0.90
CA THR A 20 -10.04 -5.47 -0.76
C THR A 20 -9.50 -4.38 0.16
N LEU A 21 -10.05 -3.17 0.12
CA LEU A 21 -9.73 -2.10 1.08
C LEU A 21 -10.12 -2.49 2.51
N THR A 22 -11.29 -3.10 2.69
CA THR A 22 -11.75 -3.56 4.01
C THR A 22 -10.83 -4.66 4.55
N ASP A 23 -10.50 -5.66 3.73
CA ASP A 23 -9.57 -6.74 4.10
C ASP A 23 -8.18 -6.20 4.44
N LEU A 24 -7.72 -5.17 3.71
CA LEU A 24 -6.45 -4.50 3.97
C LEU A 24 -6.46 -3.76 5.32
N ARG A 25 -7.56 -3.11 5.67
CA ARG A 25 -7.76 -2.46 6.97
C ARG A 25 -7.58 -3.46 8.12
N ASP A 26 -8.22 -4.62 7.98
CA ASP A 26 -8.18 -5.68 8.99
C ASP A 26 -6.78 -6.32 9.06
N ALA A 27 -6.15 -6.59 7.92
CA ALA A 27 -4.79 -7.12 7.84
C ALA A 27 -3.76 -6.16 8.47
N LEU A 28 -3.92 -4.86 8.26
CA LEU A 28 -3.11 -3.82 8.87
C LEU A 28 -3.39 -3.61 10.36
N ARG A 29 -4.49 -4.15 10.91
CA ARG A 29 -4.91 -3.97 12.30
C ARG A 29 -4.94 -2.48 12.69
N LEU A 30 -5.62 -1.66 11.87
CA LEU A 30 -5.55 -0.21 12.01
C LEU A 30 -6.16 0.30 13.32
N ASP A 31 -7.16 -0.38 13.85
CA ASP A 31 -7.79 0.02 15.11
C ASP A 31 -6.82 -0.20 16.29
N ASP A 32 -6.06 -1.31 16.27
CA ASP A 32 -4.99 -1.53 17.26
C ASP A 32 -3.87 -0.48 17.11
N ALA A 33 -3.50 -0.15 15.87
CA ALA A 33 -2.49 0.85 15.58
C ALA A 33 -2.89 2.25 16.09
N LYS A 34 -4.14 2.67 15.88
CA LYS A 34 -4.68 3.94 16.39
C LYS A 34 -4.67 3.98 17.93
N ASN A 35 -5.11 2.91 18.58
CA ASN A 35 -5.08 2.80 20.04
C ASN A 35 -3.65 2.85 20.61
N GLU A 36 -2.68 2.26 19.89
CA GLU A 36 -1.26 2.29 20.29
C GLU A 36 -0.67 3.70 20.10
N ILE A 37 -1.04 4.40 19.02
CA ILE A 37 -0.65 5.80 18.77
C ILE A 37 -1.12 6.68 19.93
N GLU A 38 -2.39 6.63 20.30
CA GLU A 38 -2.94 7.42 21.40
C GLU A 38 -2.20 7.17 22.73
N LYS A 39 -1.87 5.91 23.01
CA LYS A 39 -1.09 5.55 24.21
C LYS A 39 0.32 6.11 24.17
N LEU A 40 1.02 6.00 23.05
CA LEU A 40 2.38 6.51 22.89
C LEU A 40 2.42 8.05 22.94
N GLU A 41 1.42 8.73 22.38
CA GLU A 41 1.27 10.18 22.45
C GLU A 41 0.99 10.65 23.89
N ALA A 42 0.09 9.98 24.60
CA ALA A 42 -0.18 10.26 26.01
C ALA A 42 1.06 10.01 26.89
N GLU A 43 1.80 8.93 26.62
CA GLU A 43 3.06 8.64 27.34
C GLU A 43 4.12 9.71 27.06
N SER A 44 4.24 10.18 25.82
CA SER A 44 5.19 11.22 25.44
C SER A 44 4.95 12.58 26.11
N ALA A 45 3.70 12.84 26.50
CA ALA A 45 3.29 14.03 27.21
C ALA A 45 3.49 13.93 28.76
N SER A 46 3.86 12.75 29.26
CA SER A 46 4.03 12.54 30.69
C SER A 46 5.31 13.15 31.21
N GLU A 47 5.28 13.58 32.48
CA GLU A 47 6.45 14.13 33.16
C GLU A 47 7.53 13.04 33.33
N GLY A 48 8.76 13.37 32.94
CA GLY A 48 9.88 12.43 33.03
C GLY A 48 10.07 11.50 31.81
N TYR A 49 9.20 11.54 30.82
CA TYR A 49 9.35 10.73 29.61
C TYR A 49 10.73 10.84 28.94
N TRP A 50 11.28 12.04 28.90
CA TRP A 50 12.57 12.36 28.28
C TRP A 50 13.78 12.01 29.12
N ASN A 51 13.62 11.55 30.37
CA ASN A 51 14.73 11.18 31.26
C ASN A 51 15.42 9.88 30.81
N ASP A 52 14.69 8.99 30.11
CA ASP A 52 15.24 7.79 29.46
C ASP A 52 15.29 7.99 27.94
N LEU A 53 16.45 8.41 27.46
CA LEU A 53 16.64 8.72 26.04
C LEU A 53 16.45 7.49 25.14
N ALA A 54 16.90 6.31 25.56
CA ALA A 54 16.78 5.09 24.75
C ALA A 54 15.32 4.66 24.59
N ARG A 55 14.56 4.71 25.69
CA ARG A 55 13.12 4.39 25.70
C ARG A 55 12.33 5.40 24.85
N SER A 56 12.58 6.69 25.04
CA SER A 56 11.86 7.74 24.31
C SER A 56 12.15 7.69 22.81
N GLN A 57 13.38 7.41 22.38
CA GLN A 57 13.72 7.22 20.97
C GLN A 57 13.03 5.99 20.36
N ALA A 58 13.00 4.87 21.07
CA ALA A 58 12.31 3.67 20.62
C ALA A 58 10.79 3.90 20.46
N ALA A 59 10.18 4.56 21.45
CA ALA A 59 8.76 4.90 21.40
C ALA A 59 8.44 5.88 20.26
N GLN A 60 9.27 6.91 20.03
CA GLN A 60 9.10 7.84 18.93
C GLN A 60 9.25 7.18 17.56
N LYS A 61 10.20 6.23 17.40
CA LYS A 61 10.34 5.44 16.19
C LYS A 61 9.08 4.59 15.94
N ARG A 62 8.58 3.95 16.99
CA ARG A 62 7.35 3.15 16.92
C ARG A 62 6.15 3.99 16.55
N LEU A 63 5.98 5.16 17.18
CA LEU A 63 4.91 6.11 16.89
C LEU A 63 4.91 6.52 15.41
N ARG A 64 6.05 6.92 14.87
CA ARG A 64 6.16 7.27 13.44
C ARG A 64 5.79 6.12 12.52
N THR A 65 6.24 4.90 12.84
CA THR A 65 5.90 3.72 12.03
C THR A 65 4.39 3.47 11.99
N LEU A 66 3.72 3.61 13.15
CA LEU A 66 2.27 3.43 13.23
C LEU A 66 1.51 4.57 12.52
N GLN A 67 1.95 5.81 12.69
CA GLN A 67 1.37 6.97 12.00
C GLN A 67 1.46 6.80 10.48
N HIS A 68 2.64 6.46 9.93
CA HIS A 68 2.80 6.20 8.50
C HIS A 68 1.89 5.07 7.99
N LYS A 69 1.71 4.03 8.79
CA LYS A 69 0.82 2.92 8.46
C LYS A 69 -0.64 3.38 8.35
N VAL A 70 -1.11 4.15 9.33
CA VAL A 70 -2.48 4.69 9.35
C VAL A 70 -2.69 5.71 8.23
N GLU A 71 -1.75 6.64 8.05
CA GLU A 71 -1.78 7.64 6.98
C GLU A 71 -1.79 7.02 5.59
N GLY A 72 -0.97 5.97 5.37
CA GLY A 72 -0.91 5.25 4.11
C GLY A 72 -2.26 4.63 3.73
N TYR A 73 -2.94 4.00 4.70
CA TYR A 73 -4.27 3.47 4.46
C TYR A 73 -5.32 4.57 4.23
N GLN A 74 -5.31 5.62 5.04
CA GLN A 74 -6.23 6.76 4.88
C GLN A 74 -6.12 7.39 3.50
N LYS A 75 -4.90 7.48 2.96
CA LYS A 75 -4.66 7.96 1.61
C LYS A 75 -5.33 7.11 0.54
N LEU A 76 -5.26 5.78 0.68
CA LEU A 76 -5.95 4.86 -0.22
C LEU A 76 -7.47 4.98 -0.11
N GLU A 77 -8.00 5.08 1.10
CA GLU A 77 -9.43 5.24 1.35
C GLU A 77 -9.95 6.55 0.74
N THR A 78 -9.28 7.67 0.99
CA THR A 78 -9.61 8.97 0.38
C THR A 78 -9.52 8.92 -1.14
N SER A 79 -8.46 8.31 -1.70
CA SER A 79 -8.34 8.17 -3.17
C SER A 79 -9.49 7.36 -3.77
N TRP A 80 -9.94 6.31 -3.09
CA TRP A 80 -11.11 5.54 -3.52
C TRP A 80 -12.39 6.38 -3.48
N GLU A 81 -12.60 7.15 -2.39
CA GLU A 81 -13.77 8.02 -2.23
C GLU A 81 -13.80 9.14 -3.27
N ASP A 82 -12.66 9.77 -3.54
CA ASP A 82 -12.53 10.83 -4.54
C ASP A 82 -12.86 10.30 -5.95
N LEU A 83 -12.27 9.16 -6.34
CA LEU A 83 -12.55 8.53 -7.64
C LEU A 83 -14.03 8.09 -7.78
N TYR A 84 -14.61 7.59 -6.71
CA TYR A 84 -16.00 7.21 -6.69
C TYR A 84 -16.92 8.44 -6.86
N THR A 85 -16.59 9.54 -6.17
CA THR A 85 -17.30 10.82 -6.27
C THR A 85 -17.18 11.41 -7.67
N ILE A 86 -16.01 11.34 -8.32
CA ILE A 86 -15.83 11.76 -9.72
C ILE A 86 -16.77 10.97 -10.64
N CYS A 87 -16.87 9.65 -10.44
CA CYS A 87 -17.82 8.82 -11.22
C CYS A 87 -19.27 9.28 -11.03
N GLU A 88 -19.69 9.57 -9.79
CA GLU A 88 -21.06 10.01 -9.50
C GLU A 88 -21.37 11.38 -10.11
N MET A 89 -20.48 12.35 -9.92
CA MET A 89 -20.66 13.69 -10.47
C MET A 89 -20.69 13.68 -12.00
N ALA A 90 -19.78 12.95 -12.64
CA ALA A 90 -19.73 12.85 -14.10
C ALA A 90 -20.97 12.18 -14.69
N LEU A 91 -21.54 11.19 -13.98
CA LEU A 91 -22.79 10.53 -14.38
C LEU A 91 -24.02 11.43 -14.20
N GLU A 92 -24.04 12.30 -13.16
CA GLU A 92 -25.13 13.23 -12.90
C GLU A 92 -25.12 14.43 -13.86
N GLU A 93 -23.93 14.95 -14.17
CA GLU A 93 -23.77 16.15 -15.01
C GLU A 93 -23.55 15.84 -16.49
N ASP A 94 -23.45 14.57 -16.88
CA ASP A 94 -23.09 14.11 -18.25
C ASP A 94 -21.78 14.75 -18.75
N ASP A 95 -20.79 14.90 -17.84
CA ASP A 95 -19.52 15.58 -18.10
C ASP A 95 -18.39 14.59 -18.39
N GLU A 96 -18.04 14.48 -19.67
CA GLU A 96 -16.94 13.61 -20.12
C GLU A 96 -15.54 14.17 -19.83
N SER A 97 -15.42 15.45 -19.46
CA SER A 97 -14.12 16.10 -19.23
C SER A 97 -13.33 15.49 -18.07
N MET A 98 -14.02 14.84 -17.14
CA MET A 98 -13.42 14.17 -15.96
C MET A 98 -12.83 12.79 -16.28
N LEU A 99 -13.09 12.22 -17.45
CA LEU A 99 -12.67 10.85 -17.79
C LEU A 99 -11.13 10.64 -17.80
N PRO A 100 -10.31 11.56 -18.32
CA PRO A 100 -8.85 11.42 -18.26
C PRO A 100 -8.31 11.38 -16.83
N GLU A 101 -8.82 12.25 -15.95
CA GLU A 101 -8.45 12.31 -14.54
C GLU A 101 -8.86 11.01 -13.81
N LEU A 102 -10.06 10.51 -14.06
CA LEU A 102 -10.53 9.25 -13.52
C LEU A 102 -9.65 8.07 -13.93
N ARG A 103 -9.25 7.99 -15.19
CA ARG A 103 -8.38 6.89 -15.69
C ARG A 103 -7.02 6.92 -15.02
N GLU A 104 -6.35 8.06 -15.01
CA GLU A 104 -5.03 8.21 -14.37
C GLU A 104 -5.12 7.94 -12.87
N GLY A 105 -6.11 8.51 -12.20
CA GLY A 105 -6.35 8.31 -10.78
C GLY A 105 -6.62 6.84 -10.43
N PHE A 106 -7.42 6.14 -11.23
CA PHE A 106 -7.72 4.72 -11.03
C PHE A 106 -6.48 3.83 -11.20
N GLU A 107 -5.66 4.07 -12.23
CA GLU A 107 -4.42 3.33 -12.45
C GLU A 107 -3.46 3.50 -11.26
N LYS A 108 -3.29 4.74 -10.81
CA LYS A 108 -2.45 5.06 -9.64
C LYS A 108 -2.97 4.41 -8.37
N PHE A 109 -4.27 4.56 -8.10
CA PHE A 109 -4.92 3.95 -6.94
C PHE A 109 -4.78 2.42 -6.94
N SER A 110 -5.03 1.77 -8.08
CA SER A 110 -4.93 0.31 -8.21
C SER A 110 -3.50 -0.19 -7.97
N ALA A 111 -2.50 0.53 -8.47
CA ALA A 111 -1.10 0.20 -8.26
C ALA A 111 -0.68 0.38 -6.78
N GLU A 112 -1.09 1.48 -6.14
CA GLU A 112 -0.81 1.74 -4.73
C GLU A 112 -1.51 0.73 -3.80
N LEU A 113 -2.76 0.36 -4.11
CA LEU A 113 -3.51 -0.64 -3.38
C LEU A 113 -2.83 -2.01 -3.43
N GLU A 114 -2.43 -2.46 -4.63
CA GLU A 114 -1.75 -3.74 -4.80
C GLU A 114 -0.36 -3.75 -4.14
N ALA A 115 0.42 -2.68 -4.25
CA ALA A 115 1.70 -2.54 -3.57
C ALA A 115 1.54 -2.62 -2.04
N THR A 116 0.53 -1.95 -1.50
CA THR A 116 0.24 -1.98 -0.05
C THR A 116 -0.21 -3.37 0.38
N ARG A 117 -1.07 -4.03 -0.41
CA ARG A 117 -1.52 -5.41 -0.16
C ARG A 117 -0.34 -6.37 -0.13
N LEU A 118 0.56 -6.31 -1.12
CA LEU A 118 1.76 -7.15 -1.14
C LEU A 118 2.64 -6.92 0.08
N SER A 119 2.81 -5.67 0.50
CA SER A 119 3.60 -5.35 1.70
C SER A 119 3.00 -5.93 2.98
N THR A 120 1.67 -6.11 3.07
CA THR A 120 1.03 -6.74 4.23
C THR A 120 1.23 -8.24 4.31
N LEU A 121 1.59 -8.90 3.21
CA LEU A 121 1.92 -10.32 3.18
C LEU A 121 3.32 -10.59 3.76
N LEU A 122 4.18 -9.59 3.79
CA LEU A 122 5.55 -9.64 4.30
C LEU A 122 5.56 -9.24 5.78
N THR A 123 5.21 -10.20 6.66
CA THR A 123 5.07 -9.98 8.11
C THR A 123 6.06 -10.77 8.95
N GLY A 124 6.96 -11.54 8.32
CA GLY A 124 8.00 -12.31 8.99
C GLY A 124 9.08 -11.43 9.63
N GLU A 125 9.76 -11.94 10.64
CA GLU A 125 10.83 -11.25 11.37
C GLU A 125 11.94 -10.74 10.44
N TYR A 126 12.19 -11.43 9.34
CA TYR A 126 13.27 -11.12 8.39
C TYR A 126 12.80 -10.41 7.11
N ASP A 127 11.50 -10.25 6.91
CA ASP A 127 10.94 -9.71 5.67
C ASP A 127 11.29 -8.23 5.44
N ALA A 128 11.61 -7.51 6.52
CA ALA A 128 12.09 -6.13 6.45
C ALA A 128 13.59 -6.01 6.15
N ASN A 129 14.32 -7.12 6.09
CA ASN A 129 15.75 -7.14 5.89
C ASN A 129 16.10 -7.25 4.40
N ASN A 130 17.26 -6.72 4.03
CA ASN A 130 17.80 -6.93 2.69
C ASN A 130 18.14 -8.41 2.47
N ALA A 131 17.74 -8.97 1.33
CA ALA A 131 18.06 -10.33 0.94
C ALA A 131 19.31 -10.36 0.06
N ILE A 132 20.16 -11.35 0.28
CA ILE A 132 21.28 -11.67 -0.61
C ILE A 132 20.90 -12.93 -1.39
N LEU A 133 20.72 -12.77 -2.70
CA LEU A 133 20.42 -13.88 -3.60
C LEU A 133 21.71 -14.34 -4.30
N THR A 134 22.00 -15.61 -4.17
CA THR A 134 23.15 -16.23 -4.86
C THR A 134 22.63 -17.26 -5.86
N PHE A 135 23.06 -17.13 -7.11
CA PHE A 135 22.68 -18.03 -8.18
C PHE A 135 23.86 -18.94 -8.54
N HIS A 136 23.65 -20.24 -8.53
CA HIS A 136 24.66 -21.24 -8.92
C HIS A 136 24.13 -22.05 -10.09
N ALA A 137 24.92 -22.08 -11.18
CA ALA A 137 24.67 -23.02 -12.25
C ALA A 137 24.97 -24.45 -11.74
N GLY A 138 24.01 -25.35 -11.88
CA GLY A 138 24.18 -26.76 -11.54
C GLY A 138 25.05 -27.48 -12.58
N ALA A 139 25.08 -28.82 -12.52
CA ALA A 139 25.93 -29.67 -13.40
C ALA A 139 25.48 -29.74 -14.88
N GLY A 140 24.56 -28.89 -15.32
CA GLY A 140 23.94 -28.89 -16.66
C GLY A 140 24.73 -28.22 -17.76
N GLY A 141 26.00 -27.89 -17.57
CA GLY A 141 26.85 -27.26 -18.59
C GLY A 141 26.41 -25.85 -19.01
N THR A 142 26.56 -25.50 -20.28
CA THR A 142 26.28 -24.16 -20.84
C THR A 142 24.80 -23.76 -20.67
N GLU A 143 23.87 -24.70 -20.87
CA GLU A 143 22.43 -24.44 -20.74
C GLU A 143 22.03 -24.06 -19.29
N ALA A 144 22.68 -24.67 -18.30
CA ALA A 144 22.44 -24.31 -16.89
C ALA A 144 23.00 -22.92 -16.55
N GLN A 145 24.11 -22.53 -17.22
CA GLN A 145 24.67 -21.18 -17.07
C GLN A 145 23.74 -20.12 -17.70
N ASP A 146 23.23 -20.38 -18.91
CA ASP A 146 22.27 -19.47 -19.59
C ASP A 146 20.98 -19.31 -18.78
N TRP A 147 20.46 -20.41 -18.25
CA TRP A 147 19.29 -20.38 -17.37
C TRP A 147 19.54 -19.56 -16.09
N THR A 148 20.68 -19.76 -15.47
CA THR A 148 21.09 -19.02 -14.27
C THR A 148 21.21 -17.52 -14.55
N GLN A 149 21.79 -17.15 -15.70
CA GLN A 149 21.90 -15.76 -16.14
C GLN A 149 20.49 -15.14 -16.39
N MET A 150 19.58 -15.90 -16.97
CA MET A 150 18.20 -15.46 -17.20
C MET A 150 17.46 -15.20 -15.89
N LEU A 151 17.60 -16.09 -14.90
CA LEU A 151 17.05 -15.89 -13.56
C LEU A 151 17.66 -14.68 -12.86
N TYR A 152 18.99 -14.53 -12.92
CA TYR A 152 19.66 -13.35 -12.37
C TYR A 152 19.11 -12.06 -12.97
N ARG A 153 18.97 -12.00 -14.29
CA ARG A 153 18.39 -10.84 -14.98
C ARG A 153 16.95 -10.58 -14.55
N MET A 154 16.13 -11.63 -14.42
CA MET A 154 14.73 -11.50 -13.96
C MET A 154 14.66 -10.84 -12.58
N TYR A 155 15.45 -11.31 -11.62
CA TYR A 155 15.45 -10.76 -10.25
C TYR A 155 16.11 -9.39 -10.14
N THR A 156 17.01 -9.00 -11.04
CA THR A 156 17.61 -7.66 -11.03
C THR A 156 16.72 -6.61 -11.70
N MET A 157 15.75 -7.04 -12.51
CA MET A 157 14.80 -6.15 -13.18
C MET A 157 13.47 -6.00 -12.41
N TRP A 158 13.26 -6.86 -11.41
CA TRP A 158 12.09 -6.82 -10.53
C TRP A 158 12.32 -5.82 -9.40
#